data_b29678436a12adc0c0b75ccb0d742a68
#
_entry.id   b29678436a12adc0c0b75ccb0d742a68
#
_cell.length_a   1.000
_cell.length_b   1.000
_cell.length_c   1.000
_cell.angle_alpha   90.00
_cell.angle_beta   90.00
_cell.angle_gamma   90.00
#
_symmetry.space_group_name_H-M   'P 1'
#
loop_
_entity.id
_entity.type
_entity.pdbx_description
1 polymer ?
#
loop_
_entity_poly.entity_id
_entity_poly.type
_entity_poly.pdbx_seq_one_letter_code
_entity_poly.pdbx_strand_id
1 'polypeptide(L)' 'MKKFIVYLLSIGIFGVASIANSQTIRIGTEGAYPPWNNLNSAGELEGAEIDFGNEACKRMGVTCEWVTQDW' A
#
# COMPACT_ATOMS: atom_id res chain seq x y z
N MET A 1 -11.97 -41.54 -5.55
CA MET A 1 -10.64 -41.24 -5.01
C MET A 1 -9.90 -40.20 -5.82
N LYS A 2 -9.87 -40.34 -7.14
CA LYS A 2 -9.18 -39.34 -7.97
C LYS A 2 -9.79 -37.95 -7.85
N LYS A 3 -11.09 -37.86 -7.59
CA LYS A 3 -11.79 -36.59 -7.47
C LYS A 3 -11.34 -35.78 -6.24
N PHE A 4 -10.97 -36.45 -5.15
CA PHE A 4 -10.52 -35.78 -3.94
C PHE A 4 -9.21 -35.04 -4.16
N ILE A 5 -8.31 -35.61 -4.93
CA ILE A 5 -7.02 -34.99 -5.22
C ILE A 5 -7.22 -33.68 -5.99
N VAL A 6 -8.14 -33.67 -6.96
CA VAL A 6 -8.44 -32.47 -7.74
C VAL A 6 -8.98 -31.34 -6.87
N TYR A 7 -9.85 -31.62 -5.93
CA TYR A 7 -10.39 -30.62 -5.03
C TYR A 7 -9.33 -29.99 -4.15
N LEU A 8 -8.41 -30.77 -3.65
CA LEU A 8 -7.34 -30.26 -2.82
C LEU A 8 -6.43 -29.31 -3.60
N LEU A 9 -6.14 -29.62 -4.85
CA LEU A 9 -5.34 -28.75 -5.70
C LEU A 9 -6.04 -27.41 -5.95
N SER A 10 -7.35 -27.45 -6.16
CA SER A 10 -8.14 -26.24 -6.37
C SER A 10 -8.09 -25.32 -5.18
N ILE A 11 -8.19 -25.83 -3.97
CA ILE A 11 -8.13 -25.05 -2.75
C ILE A 11 -6.76 -24.39 -2.59
N GLY A 12 -5.70 -25.10 -2.92
CA GLY A 12 -4.34 -24.56 -2.85
C GLY A 12 -4.14 -23.40 -3.81
N ILE A 13 -4.69 -23.47 -5.01
CA ILE A 13 -4.59 -22.40 -6.00
C ILE A 13 -5.31 -21.14 -5.51
N PHE A 14 -6.45 -21.25 -4.89
CA PHE A 14 -7.17 -20.10 -4.33
C PHE A 14 -6.37 -19.40 -3.25
N GLY A 15 -5.73 -20.13 -2.37
CA GLY A 15 -4.91 -19.55 -1.32
C GLY A 15 -3.76 -18.72 -1.88
N VAL A 16 -3.09 -19.21 -2.92
CA VAL A 16 -2.00 -18.49 -3.57
C VAL A 16 -2.50 -17.23 -4.26
N ALA A 17 -3.64 -17.30 -4.96
CA ALA A 17 -4.21 -16.16 -5.64
C ALA A 17 -4.57 -15.03 -4.68
N SER A 18 -5.07 -15.34 -3.49
CA SER A 18 -5.44 -14.34 -2.49
C SER A 18 -4.24 -13.54 -1.99
N ILE A 19 -3.09 -14.17 -1.88
CA ILE A 19 -1.87 -13.53 -1.39
C ILE A 19 -1.29 -12.58 -2.45
N ALA A 20 -1.50 -12.87 -3.72
CA ALA A 20 -0.90 -12.14 -4.82
C ALA A 20 -1.56 -10.81 -5.14
N ASN A 21 -2.61 -10.41 -4.43
CA ASN A 21 -3.41 -9.23 -4.77
C ASN A 21 -3.04 -7.95 -4.02
N SER A 22 -1.89 -7.90 -3.38
CA SER A 22 -1.42 -6.68 -2.75
C SER A 22 -1.05 -5.66 -3.84
N GLN A 23 -1.60 -4.46 -3.71
CA GLN A 23 -1.32 -3.36 -4.65
C GLN A 23 -0.48 -2.29 -3.99
N THR A 24 0.29 -1.59 -4.81
CA THR A 24 1.03 -0.40 -4.39
C THR A 24 0.40 0.81 -5.06
N ILE A 25 0.06 1.82 -4.26
CA ILE A 25 -0.48 3.08 -4.75
C ILE A 25 0.57 4.15 -4.58
N ARG A 26 0.91 4.84 -5.66
CA ARG A 26 1.86 5.93 -5.62
C ARG A 26 1.10 7.23 -5.37
N ILE A 27 1.55 7.98 -4.37
CA ILE A 27 0.91 9.22 -3.96
C ILE A 27 1.92 10.35 -4.10
N GLY A 28 1.57 11.35 -4.91
CA GLY A 28 2.40 12.53 -5.09
C GLY A 28 2.08 13.60 -4.07
N THR A 29 3.11 14.22 -3.52
CA THR A 29 2.95 15.35 -2.62
C THR A 29 4.11 16.31 -2.82
N GLU A 30 3.93 17.56 -2.42
CA GLU A 30 4.97 18.57 -2.57
C GLU A 30 6.10 18.41 -1.54
N GLY A 31 5.74 18.06 -0.32
CA GLY A 31 6.73 17.91 0.76
C GLY A 31 7.25 19.24 1.31
N ALA A 32 6.56 20.33 1.05
CA ALA A 32 7.00 21.66 1.41
C ALA A 32 5.89 22.54 1.99
N TYR A 33 4.88 21.93 2.57
CA TYR A 33 3.68 22.66 3.05
C TYR A 33 3.30 22.24 4.47
N PRO A 34 4.10 22.63 5.47
CA PRO A 34 3.78 22.26 6.85
C PRO A 34 2.53 23.00 7.36
N PRO A 35 1.76 22.43 8.26
CA PRO A 35 1.96 21.13 8.90
C PRO A 35 1.33 19.95 8.13
N TRP A 36 0.91 20.19 6.90
CA TRP A 36 0.20 19.21 6.09
C TRP A 36 1.14 18.18 5.47
N ASN A 37 2.19 18.66 4.84
CA ASN A 37 3.23 17.81 4.29
C ASN A 37 4.55 18.55 4.30
N ASN A 38 5.61 17.89 4.75
CA ASN A 38 6.95 18.45 4.74
C ASN A 38 7.99 17.35 4.84
N LEU A 39 9.21 17.69 4.48
CA LEU A 39 10.35 16.80 4.67
C LEU A 39 11.04 17.18 5.98
N ASN A 40 11.34 16.20 6.81
CA ASN A 40 12.09 16.42 8.05
C ASN A 40 13.60 16.49 7.76
N SER A 41 14.40 16.65 8.78
CA SER A 41 15.85 16.77 8.63
C SER A 41 16.51 15.51 8.07
N ALA A 42 15.85 14.36 8.19
CA ALA A 42 16.34 13.11 7.63
C ALA A 42 15.86 12.88 6.19
N GLY A 43 15.13 13.84 5.61
CA GLY A 43 14.59 13.70 4.26
C GLY A 43 13.33 12.86 4.17
N GLU A 44 12.67 12.59 5.28
CA GLU A 44 11.46 11.79 5.31
C GLU A 44 10.22 12.66 5.30
N LEU A 45 9.18 12.19 4.61
CA LEU A 45 7.90 12.89 4.59
C LEU A 45 7.17 12.75 5.91
N GLU A 46 6.60 13.84 6.39
CA GLU A 46 5.78 13.87 7.58
C GLU A 46 4.68 14.91 7.42
N GLY A 47 3.66 14.85 8.28
CA GLY A 47 2.56 15.80 8.28
C GLY A 47 1.20 15.12 8.31
N ALA A 48 0.15 15.93 8.49
CA ALA A 48 -1.22 15.43 8.61
C ALA A 48 -1.69 14.67 7.38
N GLU A 49 -1.32 15.13 6.19
CA GLU A 49 -1.69 14.46 4.95
C GLU A 49 -1.01 13.10 4.81
N ILE A 50 0.24 13.01 5.25
CA ILE A 50 0.99 11.76 5.20
C ILE A 50 0.36 10.72 6.13
N ASP A 51 0.05 11.14 7.34
CA ASP A 51 -0.59 10.26 8.33
C ASP A 51 -1.95 9.77 7.82
N PHE A 52 -2.73 10.67 7.25
CA PHE A 52 -4.04 10.34 6.69
C PHE A 52 -3.91 9.33 5.55
N GLY A 53 -3.01 9.59 4.63
CA GLY A 53 -2.80 8.71 3.48
C GLY A 53 -2.34 7.32 3.89
N ASN A 54 -1.40 7.25 4.83
CA ASN A 54 -0.90 5.97 5.31
C ASN A 54 -2.00 5.16 6.00
N GLU A 55 -2.85 5.81 6.78
CA GLU A 55 -3.97 5.13 7.42
C GLU A 55 -5.00 4.64 6.40
N ALA A 56 -5.27 5.45 5.37
CA ALA A 56 -6.17 5.05 4.31
C ALA A 56 -5.65 3.82 3.56
N CYS A 57 -4.36 3.80 3.23
CA CYS A 57 -3.76 2.65 2.56
C CYS A 57 -3.84 1.40 3.44
N LYS A 58 -3.58 1.55 4.73
CA LYS A 58 -3.68 0.44 5.67
C LYS A 58 -5.07 -0.16 5.68
N ARG A 59 -6.10 0.68 5.72
CA ARG A 59 -7.49 0.23 5.74
C ARG A 59 -7.91 -0.42 4.44
N MET A 60 -7.35 0.03 3.33
CA MET A 60 -7.63 -0.56 2.02
C MET A 60 -6.82 -1.83 1.76
N GLY A 61 -5.87 -2.16 2.62
CA GLY A 61 -5.02 -3.33 2.42
C GLY A 61 -4.01 -3.17 1.30
N VAL A 62 -3.58 -1.93 1.04
CA VAL A 62 -2.60 -1.63 -0.01
C VAL A 62 -1.38 -0.95 0.59
N THR A 63 -0.32 -0.86 -0.20
CA THR A 63 0.91 -0.18 0.20
C THR A 63 0.91 1.22 -0.40
N CYS A 64 1.17 2.23 0.41
CA CYS A 64 1.39 3.59 -0.08
C CYS A 64 2.86 3.79 -0.41
N GLU A 65 3.13 4.31 -1.60
CA GLU A 65 4.46 4.75 -2.00
C GLU A 65 4.40 6.25 -2.25
N TRP A 66 5.10 7.01 -1.42
CA TRP A 66 5.08 8.47 -1.49
C TRP A 66 6.14 9.01 -2.42
N VAL A 67 5.77 9.97 -3.23
CA VAL A 67 6.67 10.61 -4.18
C VAL A 67 6.56 12.12 -4.02
N THR A 68 7.69 12.78 -3.83
CA THR A 68 7.72 14.25 -3.76
C THR A 68 7.94 14.83 -5.15
N GLN A 69 7.24 15.92 -5.44
CA GLN A 69 7.41 16.61 -6.71
C GLN A 69 6.97 18.07 -6.57
N ASP A 70 7.57 18.92 -7.36
CA ASP A 70 7.22 20.34 -7.41
C ASP A 70 5.97 20.53 -8.28
N TRP A 71 5.27 21.61 -7.98
CA TRP A 71 4.12 22.03 -8.79
C TRP A 71 4.54 22.80 -10.03
#